data_ffb08ec877f7aadc33193f4f14983d7a
#
_entry.id   ffb08ec877f7aadc33193f4f14983d7a
#
_cell.length_a   1.000
_cell.length_b   1.000
_cell.length_c   1.000
_cell.angle_alpha   90.00
_cell.angle_beta   90.00
_cell.angle_gamma   90.00
#
_symmetry.space_group_name_H-M   'P 1'
#
loop_
_entity.id
_entity.type
_entity.pdbx_description
1 polymer ?
#
loop_
_entity_poly.entity_id
_entity_poly.type
_entity_poly.pdbx_seq_one_letter_code
_entity_poly.pdbx_strand_id
1 'polypeptide(L)'
;MMQRYSRPLALLAVSCSLAAASWLTFGGDAQRSGWAKDETAISPESVKGMQLLWKLKLDNAPKELNSLTSPVVINPVYTNHGAETYVVVGGSSDNLYVIDADTGKLVWQKHFTNEGPPPSGPQSSGSYFCPNALNATPLVANGQAGPTVYAISTDGKLHALNIINGEDRFPPKQFVPAYSKNWSLNSKDNVLYTTISQGCAQAKSGIWAMDLNSPDRTVTSFQSNTYGGGIWGRGGAAIGSNGTIYAETGDGA
;
A
#
# COMPACT_ATOMS: atom_id res chain seq x y z
N MET A 1 9.79 -67.77 25.25
CA MET A 1 10.13 -66.98 24.05
C MET A 1 9.30 -65.72 24.06
N MET A 2 9.84 -64.60 24.58
CA MET A 2 9.12 -63.34 24.72
C MET A 2 9.54 -62.41 23.55
N GLN A 3 8.60 -62.12 22.66
CA GLN A 3 8.77 -61.20 21.52
C GLN A 3 8.64 -59.76 22.00
N ARG A 4 9.74 -59.00 21.97
CA ARG A 4 9.74 -57.54 22.26
C ARG A 4 9.28 -56.78 21.02
N TYR A 5 8.12 -56.16 21.05
CA TYR A 5 7.65 -55.21 20.05
C TYR A 5 8.31 -53.86 20.34
N SER A 6 9.26 -53.44 19.52
CA SER A 6 9.77 -52.08 19.48
C SER A 6 8.80 -51.19 18.67
N ARG A 7 8.10 -50.28 19.36
CA ARG A 7 7.32 -49.25 18.69
C ARG A 7 8.25 -48.13 18.19
N PRO A 8 8.20 -47.73 16.91
CA PRO A 8 8.91 -46.56 16.46
C PRO A 8 8.25 -45.30 17.03
N LEU A 9 9.07 -44.49 17.72
CA LEU A 9 8.67 -43.14 18.13
C LEU A 9 8.68 -42.26 16.87
N ALA A 10 7.53 -41.91 16.33
CA ALA A 10 7.40 -40.89 15.29
C ALA A 10 7.67 -39.51 15.91
N LEU A 11 8.86 -38.96 15.64
CA LEU A 11 9.11 -37.54 15.94
C LEU A 11 8.22 -36.69 15.00
N LEU A 12 7.17 -36.11 15.55
CA LEU A 12 6.45 -35.02 14.89
C LEU A 12 7.37 -33.81 14.91
N ALA A 13 8.02 -33.52 13.79
CA ALA A 13 8.69 -32.22 13.59
C ALA A 13 7.59 -31.16 13.45
N VAL A 14 7.30 -30.45 14.55
CA VAL A 14 6.49 -29.24 14.50
C VAL A 14 7.39 -28.19 13.84
N SER A 15 7.22 -28.01 12.52
CA SER A 15 7.78 -26.85 11.83
C SER A 15 7.04 -25.61 12.34
N CYS A 16 7.65 -24.92 13.31
CA CYS A 16 7.24 -23.57 13.69
C CYS A 16 7.57 -22.68 12.48
N SER A 17 6.62 -22.49 11.58
CA SER A 17 6.74 -21.43 10.57
C SER A 17 6.72 -20.12 11.34
N LEU A 18 7.87 -19.45 11.41
CA LEU A 18 7.96 -18.07 11.83
C LEU A 18 7.13 -17.27 10.83
N ALA A 19 5.89 -16.94 11.20
CA ALA A 19 5.04 -16.09 10.38
C ALA A 19 5.67 -14.70 10.37
N ALA A 20 6.19 -14.27 9.23
CA ALA A 20 6.66 -12.90 9.06
C ALA A 20 5.51 -11.92 9.34
N ALA A 21 5.78 -10.83 10.05
CA ALA A 21 4.77 -9.83 10.36
C ALA A 21 4.30 -9.14 9.06
N SER A 22 3.00 -8.92 8.93
CA SER A 22 2.47 -8.12 7.83
C SER A 22 2.81 -6.64 8.00
N TRP A 23 3.04 -5.95 6.87
CA TRP A 23 3.30 -4.51 6.78
C TRP A 23 2.31 -3.91 5.77
N LEU A 24 1.06 -3.72 6.22
CA LEU A 24 -0.10 -3.57 5.32
C LEU A 24 -0.29 -2.18 4.71
N THR A 25 0.46 -1.18 5.16
CA THR A 25 0.44 0.19 4.69
C THR A 25 1.79 0.86 4.96
N PHE A 26 1.98 2.10 4.54
CA PHE A 26 3.16 2.88 4.92
C PHE A 26 3.30 2.94 6.46
N GLY A 27 4.49 2.67 6.98
CA GLY A 27 4.73 2.64 8.43
C GLY A 27 4.11 1.44 9.15
N GLY A 28 3.59 0.44 8.44
CA GLY A 28 3.13 -0.86 8.94
C GLY A 28 1.70 -0.87 9.45
N ASP A 29 1.25 0.17 10.11
CA ASP A 29 -0.05 0.26 10.78
C ASP A 29 -0.73 1.63 10.57
N ALA A 30 -1.97 1.76 11.04
CA ALA A 30 -2.76 2.99 10.92
C ALA A 30 -2.15 4.15 11.70
N GLN A 31 -1.44 3.89 12.79
CA GLN A 31 -0.74 4.88 13.60
C GLN A 31 0.55 5.38 12.95
N ARG A 32 1.02 4.71 11.89
CA ARG A 32 2.31 5.00 11.24
C ARG A 32 3.48 4.80 12.18
N SER A 33 3.41 3.79 13.05
CA SER A 33 4.40 3.57 14.10
C SER A 33 5.80 3.25 13.57
N GLY A 34 5.90 2.69 12.37
CA GLY A 34 7.18 2.25 11.80
C GLY A 34 7.80 1.08 12.57
N TRP A 35 7.02 0.41 13.41
CA TRP A 35 7.51 -0.62 14.31
C TRP A 35 6.91 -1.99 14.01
N ALA A 36 7.77 -2.91 13.55
CA ALA A 36 7.43 -4.32 13.39
C ALA A 36 7.59 -5.05 14.75
N LYS A 37 6.66 -4.80 15.68
CA LYS A 37 6.74 -5.25 17.08
C LYS A 37 6.80 -6.79 17.22
N ASP A 38 6.25 -7.50 16.27
CA ASP A 38 6.17 -8.96 16.27
C ASP A 38 7.37 -9.60 15.52
N GLU A 39 8.28 -8.77 14.97
CA GLU A 39 9.52 -9.25 14.35
C GLU A 39 10.55 -9.57 15.43
N THR A 40 10.91 -10.85 15.54
CA THR A 40 11.84 -11.34 16.56
C THR A 40 13.10 -12.00 15.99
N ALA A 41 13.16 -12.20 14.65
CA ALA A 41 14.27 -12.85 14.00
C ALA A 41 15.44 -11.91 13.70
N ILE A 42 15.16 -10.58 13.58
CA ILE A 42 16.18 -9.59 13.29
C ILE A 42 16.74 -9.03 14.60
N SER A 43 18.03 -9.17 14.80
CA SER A 43 18.78 -8.62 15.94
C SER A 43 20.05 -7.92 15.44
N PRO A 44 20.75 -7.14 16.30
CA PRO A 44 22.04 -6.57 15.95
C PRO A 44 23.09 -7.60 15.49
N GLU A 45 22.96 -8.85 15.95
CA GLU A 45 23.83 -9.96 15.59
C GLU A 45 23.41 -10.59 14.25
N SER A 46 22.12 -10.92 14.10
CA SER A 46 21.60 -11.62 12.92
C SER A 46 21.60 -10.75 11.67
N VAL A 47 21.40 -9.41 11.81
CA VAL A 47 21.39 -8.46 10.68
C VAL A 47 22.72 -8.47 9.90
N LYS A 48 23.83 -8.76 10.56
CA LYS A 48 25.18 -8.83 9.93
C LYS A 48 25.31 -10.00 8.93
N GLY A 49 24.47 -11.02 9.08
CA GLY A 49 24.43 -12.20 8.21
C GLY A 49 23.39 -12.08 7.08
N MET A 50 22.65 -10.98 6.99
CA MET A 50 21.65 -10.80 5.93
C MET A 50 22.29 -10.78 4.55
N GLN A 51 21.64 -11.44 3.59
CA GLN A 51 22.09 -11.52 2.21
C GLN A 51 20.94 -11.08 1.30
N LEU A 52 21.29 -10.53 0.12
CA LEU A 52 20.30 -10.24 -0.92
C LEU A 52 19.71 -11.57 -1.41
N LEU A 53 18.42 -11.76 -1.15
CA LEU A 53 17.72 -12.97 -1.56
C LEU A 53 17.43 -12.97 -3.08
N TRP A 54 16.89 -11.85 -3.56
CA TRP A 54 16.57 -11.66 -4.98
C TRP A 54 16.52 -10.17 -5.34
N LYS A 55 16.49 -9.89 -6.63
CA LYS A 55 16.17 -8.57 -7.18
C LYS A 55 15.32 -8.73 -8.43
N LEU A 56 14.33 -7.86 -8.60
CA LEU A 56 13.42 -7.85 -9.74
C LEU A 56 13.46 -6.50 -10.43
N LYS A 57 13.64 -6.50 -11.75
CA LYS A 57 13.45 -5.29 -12.57
C LYS A 57 11.98 -5.19 -12.94
N LEU A 58 11.34 -4.09 -12.55
CA LEU A 58 9.95 -3.80 -12.87
C LEU A 58 9.86 -3.01 -14.18
N ASP A 59 8.76 -3.23 -14.91
CA ASP A 59 8.40 -2.44 -16.10
C ASP A 59 7.82 -1.09 -15.64
N ASN A 60 8.71 -0.18 -15.30
CA ASN A 60 8.37 1.12 -14.74
C ASN A 60 9.34 2.19 -15.24
N ALA A 61 8.82 3.24 -15.86
CA ALA A 61 9.61 4.42 -16.21
C ALA A 61 9.83 5.27 -14.96
N PRO A 62 11.09 5.43 -14.50
CA PRO A 62 11.36 6.19 -13.28
C PRO A 62 11.03 7.67 -13.48
N LYS A 63 10.50 8.30 -12.42
CA LYS A 63 10.33 9.74 -12.32
C LYS A 63 11.15 10.26 -11.15
N GLU A 64 11.57 11.52 -11.24
CA GLU A 64 12.33 12.17 -10.18
C GLU A 64 11.59 12.09 -8.84
N LEU A 65 12.23 11.53 -7.83
CA LEU A 65 11.74 11.30 -6.46
C LEU A 65 10.44 10.45 -6.34
N ASN A 66 9.91 9.93 -7.44
CA ASN A 66 8.59 9.25 -7.43
C ASN A 66 8.58 7.97 -8.28
N SER A 67 9.67 7.21 -8.33
CA SER A 67 9.73 6.01 -9.19
C SER A 67 8.88 4.86 -8.69
N LEU A 68 8.97 4.56 -7.40
CA LEU A 68 8.21 3.49 -6.74
C LEU A 68 7.64 3.98 -5.41
N THR A 69 6.50 3.43 -5.02
CA THR A 69 5.96 3.62 -3.67
C THR A 69 6.76 2.82 -2.65
N SER A 70 6.52 3.05 -1.37
CA SER A 70 7.00 2.13 -0.34
C SER A 70 6.32 0.77 -0.53
N PRO A 71 7.06 -0.35 -0.37
CA PRO A 71 6.45 -1.66 -0.42
C PRO A 71 5.54 -1.90 0.78
N VAL A 72 4.46 -2.64 0.56
CA VAL A 72 3.65 -3.23 1.63
C VAL A 72 3.72 -4.74 1.53
N VAL A 73 3.62 -5.42 2.67
CA VAL A 73 3.79 -6.87 2.76
C VAL A 73 2.58 -7.48 3.45
N ILE A 74 2.04 -8.53 2.89
CA ILE A 74 0.99 -9.33 3.52
C ILE A 74 1.45 -10.78 3.68
N ASN A 75 1.24 -11.32 4.88
CA ASN A 75 1.54 -12.70 5.25
C ASN A 75 0.57 -13.17 6.35
N PRO A 76 -0.04 -14.36 6.23
CA PRO A 76 -0.05 -15.20 5.02
C PRO A 76 -1.15 -14.79 4.01
N VAL A 77 -0.89 -15.06 2.74
CA VAL A 77 -1.91 -15.16 1.70
C VAL A 77 -2.13 -16.64 1.41
N TYR A 78 -3.34 -17.11 1.60
CA TYR A 78 -3.67 -18.52 1.33
C TYR A 78 -4.05 -18.70 -0.13
N THR A 79 -3.29 -19.52 -0.83
CA THR A 79 -3.48 -19.88 -2.24
C THR A 79 -3.65 -21.40 -2.39
N ASN A 80 -3.84 -21.87 -3.62
CA ASN A 80 -3.82 -23.30 -3.92
C ASN A 80 -2.43 -23.95 -3.76
N HIS A 81 -1.38 -23.15 -3.58
CA HIS A 81 0.00 -23.61 -3.32
C HIS A 81 0.35 -23.60 -1.83
N GLY A 82 -0.55 -23.13 -0.97
CA GLY A 82 -0.36 -23.00 0.46
C GLY A 82 -0.36 -21.55 0.95
N ALA A 83 0.34 -21.32 2.06
CA ALA A 83 0.52 -20.00 2.62
C ALA A 83 1.74 -19.32 1.96
N GLU A 84 1.52 -18.17 1.36
CA GLU A 84 2.53 -17.38 0.64
C GLU A 84 2.65 -15.98 1.25
N THR A 85 3.76 -15.31 1.01
CA THR A 85 4.00 -13.91 1.41
C THR A 85 4.08 -13.06 0.17
N TYR A 86 3.28 -12.00 0.08
CA TYR A 86 3.27 -11.11 -1.07
C TYR A 86 3.74 -9.70 -0.72
N VAL A 87 4.50 -9.13 -1.64
CA VAL A 87 4.92 -7.73 -1.64
C VAL A 87 4.13 -6.98 -2.70
N VAL A 88 3.55 -5.83 -2.33
CA VAL A 88 2.81 -4.96 -3.24
C VAL A 88 3.56 -3.65 -3.39
N VAL A 89 3.77 -3.21 -4.63
CA VAL A 89 4.47 -1.95 -4.96
C VAL A 89 3.73 -1.26 -6.09
N GLY A 90 3.51 0.04 -5.96
CA GLY A 90 3.04 0.91 -7.05
C GLY A 90 4.22 1.58 -7.75
N GLY A 91 4.11 1.76 -9.05
CA GLY A 91 5.11 2.43 -9.88
C GLY A 91 4.57 3.67 -10.57
N SER A 92 5.46 4.63 -10.83
CA SER A 92 5.15 5.92 -11.46
C SER A 92 4.63 5.84 -12.89
N SER A 93 4.63 4.65 -13.51
CA SER A 93 3.99 4.39 -14.80
C SER A 93 2.55 3.89 -14.67
N ASP A 94 1.89 4.17 -13.52
CA ASP A 94 0.56 3.66 -13.19
C ASP A 94 0.45 2.13 -13.24
N ASN A 95 1.52 1.46 -12.85
CA ASN A 95 1.56 0.03 -12.69
C ASN A 95 1.51 -0.35 -11.20
N LEU A 96 0.74 -1.37 -10.90
CA LEU A 96 0.73 -2.02 -9.60
C LEU A 96 1.27 -3.44 -9.76
N TYR A 97 2.19 -3.81 -8.89
CA TYR A 97 2.88 -5.10 -8.92
C TYR A 97 2.60 -5.87 -7.63
N VAL A 98 2.32 -7.16 -7.77
CA VAL A 98 2.33 -8.10 -6.65
C VAL A 98 3.40 -9.15 -6.93
N ILE A 99 4.28 -9.33 -5.96
CA ILE A 99 5.51 -10.12 -6.06
C ILE A 99 5.50 -11.13 -4.92
N ASP A 100 5.83 -12.36 -5.23
CA ASP A 100 6.11 -13.39 -4.25
C ASP A 100 7.40 -13.05 -3.50
N ALA A 101 7.31 -12.89 -2.18
CA ALA A 101 8.41 -12.42 -1.35
C ALA A 101 9.55 -13.44 -1.22
N ASP A 102 9.24 -14.72 -1.32
CA ASP A 102 10.24 -15.80 -1.15
C ASP A 102 11.07 -16.02 -2.41
N THR A 103 10.45 -15.84 -3.57
CA THR A 103 11.07 -16.14 -4.86
C THR A 103 11.44 -14.90 -5.68
N GLY A 104 10.88 -13.74 -5.36
CA GLY A 104 11.03 -12.52 -6.15
C GLY A 104 10.30 -12.59 -7.49
N LYS A 105 9.43 -13.56 -7.72
CA LYS A 105 8.66 -13.68 -8.96
C LYS A 105 7.44 -12.78 -8.95
N LEU A 106 7.16 -12.19 -10.10
CA LEU A 106 5.93 -11.44 -10.30
C LEU A 106 4.73 -12.40 -10.25
N VAL A 107 3.80 -12.16 -9.32
CA VAL A 107 2.53 -12.90 -9.25
C VAL A 107 1.57 -12.35 -10.29
N TRP A 108 1.40 -11.02 -10.28
CA TRP A 108 0.67 -10.30 -11.32
C TRP A 108 1.08 -8.82 -11.37
N GLN A 109 0.76 -8.18 -12.48
CA GLN A 109 0.90 -6.75 -12.71
C GLN A 109 -0.41 -6.22 -13.29
N LYS A 110 -0.82 -5.03 -12.86
CA LYS A 110 -1.94 -4.30 -13.44
C LYS A 110 -1.51 -2.89 -13.81
N HIS A 111 -1.76 -2.52 -15.05
CA HIS A 111 -1.63 -1.15 -15.53
C HIS A 111 -2.96 -0.42 -15.40
N PHE A 112 -2.93 0.79 -14.84
CA PHE A 112 -4.10 1.66 -14.76
C PHE A 112 -4.09 2.62 -15.96
N THR A 113 -5.12 2.55 -16.78
CA THR A 113 -5.30 3.48 -17.90
C THR A 113 -6.01 4.72 -17.39
N ASN A 114 -5.36 5.88 -17.49
CA ASN A 114 -5.93 7.15 -17.06
C ASN A 114 -6.93 7.69 -18.08
N GLU A 115 -8.03 8.25 -17.59
CA GLU A 115 -9.00 8.97 -18.41
C GLU A 115 -8.56 10.43 -18.60
N GLY A 116 -8.41 10.82 -19.84
CA GLY A 116 -8.04 12.17 -20.22
C GLY A 116 -6.54 12.50 -20.07
N PRO A 117 -6.10 13.59 -20.67
CA PRO A 117 -4.71 14.05 -20.58
C PRO A 117 -4.45 14.69 -19.22
N PRO A 118 -3.18 14.71 -18.76
CA PRO A 118 -2.81 15.51 -17.60
C PRO A 118 -3.12 17.01 -17.87
N PRO A 119 -3.51 17.74 -16.82
CA PRO A 119 -3.79 19.17 -16.97
C PRO A 119 -2.56 19.94 -17.42
N SER A 120 -2.75 21.03 -18.15
CA SER A 120 -1.68 21.94 -18.59
C SER A 120 -1.42 23.01 -17.54
N GLY A 121 -0.19 23.50 -17.47
CA GLY A 121 0.20 24.63 -16.62
C GLY A 121 1.33 24.32 -15.65
N PRO A 122 1.83 25.32 -14.90
CA PRO A 122 3.01 25.17 -14.04
C PRO A 122 2.88 24.13 -12.94
N GLN A 123 1.66 23.95 -12.40
CA GLN A 123 1.36 22.95 -11.35
C GLN A 123 1.04 21.57 -11.92
N SER A 124 1.27 21.36 -13.20
CA SER A 124 0.92 20.14 -13.93
C SER A 124 2.05 19.65 -14.82
N SER A 125 3.26 20.14 -14.58
CA SER A 125 4.41 20.00 -15.48
C SER A 125 5.06 18.62 -15.50
N GLY A 126 4.59 17.65 -14.74
CA GLY A 126 5.26 16.36 -14.57
C GLY A 126 6.57 16.45 -13.77
N SER A 127 6.81 17.57 -13.10
CA SER A 127 7.96 17.77 -12.20
C SER A 127 7.86 16.89 -10.95
N TYR A 128 8.91 16.85 -10.14
CA TYR A 128 8.88 16.11 -8.89
C TYR A 128 7.81 16.62 -7.89
N PHE A 129 7.39 17.88 -8.00
CA PHE A 129 6.29 18.43 -7.21
C PHE A 129 4.94 17.89 -7.66
N CYS A 130 4.69 17.88 -8.97
CA CYS A 130 3.46 17.39 -9.59
C CYS A 130 3.76 16.34 -10.65
N PRO A 131 4.11 15.12 -10.25
CA PRO A 131 4.67 14.12 -11.16
C PRO A 131 3.68 13.54 -12.16
N ASN A 132 2.37 13.79 -12.01
CA ASN A 132 1.32 13.15 -12.81
C ASN A 132 1.54 11.63 -12.89
N ALA A 133 1.61 11.00 -11.73
CA ALA A 133 1.99 9.60 -11.58
C ALA A 133 1.38 9.01 -10.32
N LEU A 134 1.26 7.68 -10.27
CA LEU A 134 0.91 6.98 -9.05
C LEU A 134 1.96 7.23 -7.96
N ASN A 135 1.54 7.82 -6.86
CA ASN A 135 2.43 8.21 -5.76
C ASN A 135 2.05 7.58 -4.42
N ALA A 136 0.75 7.34 -4.21
CA ALA A 136 0.24 6.82 -2.95
C ALA A 136 0.74 5.40 -2.73
N THR A 137 1.38 5.15 -1.59
CA THR A 137 1.64 3.77 -1.16
C THR A 137 0.32 3.02 -1.04
N PRO A 138 0.19 1.85 -1.67
CA PRO A 138 -0.99 1.01 -1.55
C PRO A 138 -1.28 0.63 -0.10
N LEU A 139 -2.50 0.19 0.14
CA LEU A 139 -2.93 -0.42 1.39
C LEU A 139 -3.43 -1.83 1.08
N VAL A 140 -3.09 -2.79 1.93
CA VAL A 140 -3.76 -4.10 1.95
C VAL A 140 -4.65 -4.18 3.18
N ALA A 141 -5.90 -4.57 3.00
CA ALA A 141 -6.82 -4.81 4.11
C ALA A 141 -7.63 -6.07 3.88
N ASN A 142 -7.98 -6.75 4.97
CA ASN A 142 -8.89 -7.88 4.93
C ASN A 142 -10.32 -7.37 4.88
N GLY A 143 -10.98 -7.51 3.72
CA GLY A 143 -12.41 -7.28 3.56
C GLY A 143 -13.22 -8.57 3.69
N GLN A 144 -14.54 -8.47 3.63
CA GLN A 144 -15.43 -9.65 3.64
C GLN A 144 -15.13 -10.64 2.49
N ALA A 145 -14.62 -10.13 1.36
CA ALA A 145 -14.24 -10.94 0.21
C ALA A 145 -12.76 -11.40 0.23
N GLY A 146 -12.09 -11.32 1.39
CA GLY A 146 -10.68 -11.66 1.56
C GLY A 146 -9.72 -10.49 1.35
N PRO A 147 -8.41 -10.76 1.34
CA PRO A 147 -7.39 -9.72 1.23
C PRO A 147 -7.54 -8.91 -0.06
N THR A 148 -7.58 -7.59 0.10
CA THR A 148 -7.82 -6.63 -0.98
C THR A 148 -6.72 -5.58 -0.99
N VAL A 149 -6.15 -5.34 -2.16
CA VAL A 149 -5.21 -4.24 -2.40
C VAL A 149 -5.99 -3.02 -2.82
N TYR A 150 -5.79 -1.92 -2.12
CA TYR A 150 -6.30 -0.61 -2.49
C TYR A 150 -5.17 0.25 -3.05
N ALA A 151 -5.39 0.83 -4.23
CA ALA A 151 -4.44 1.73 -4.89
C ALA A 151 -5.19 2.89 -5.54
N ILE A 152 -4.53 4.05 -5.64
CA ILE A 152 -5.07 5.23 -6.33
C ILE A 152 -4.27 5.43 -7.60
N SER A 153 -4.94 5.37 -8.76
CA SER A 153 -4.35 5.70 -10.06
C SER A 153 -4.16 7.22 -10.22
N THR A 154 -3.36 7.62 -11.19
CA THR A 154 -3.05 9.04 -11.43
C THR A 154 -4.30 9.87 -11.75
N ASP A 155 -5.32 9.29 -12.38
CA ASP A 155 -6.62 9.96 -12.61
C ASP A 155 -7.52 10.06 -11.35
N GLY A 156 -6.98 9.68 -10.19
CA GLY A 156 -7.63 9.84 -8.87
C GLY A 156 -8.66 8.78 -8.53
N LYS A 157 -8.74 7.69 -9.29
CA LYS A 157 -9.65 6.59 -9.00
C LYS A 157 -9.05 5.64 -7.98
N LEU A 158 -9.86 5.19 -7.03
CA LEU A 158 -9.57 4.06 -6.16
C LEU A 158 -9.85 2.76 -6.90
N HIS A 159 -8.86 1.88 -6.90
CA HIS A 159 -8.96 0.49 -7.33
C HIS A 159 -8.92 -0.41 -6.10
N ALA A 160 -9.82 -1.38 -6.04
CA ALA A 160 -9.86 -2.42 -5.01
C ALA A 160 -9.68 -3.77 -5.69
N LEU A 161 -8.53 -4.38 -5.49
CA LEU A 161 -8.09 -5.54 -6.25
C LEU A 161 -7.94 -6.78 -5.38
N ASN A 162 -8.34 -7.92 -5.90
CA ASN A 162 -8.04 -9.20 -5.28
C ASN A 162 -6.52 -9.41 -5.26
N ILE A 163 -5.95 -9.63 -4.08
CA ILE A 163 -4.49 -9.83 -3.91
C ILE A 163 -3.94 -11.01 -4.71
N ILE A 164 -4.76 -12.05 -4.98
CA ILE A 164 -4.32 -13.29 -5.62
C ILE A 164 -4.19 -13.12 -7.13
N ASN A 165 -5.12 -12.40 -7.79
CA ASN A 165 -5.23 -12.38 -9.25
C ASN A 165 -5.35 -10.97 -9.87
N GLY A 166 -5.39 -9.90 -9.06
CA GLY A 166 -5.49 -8.53 -9.55
C GLY A 166 -6.85 -8.13 -10.14
N GLU A 167 -7.87 -8.97 -10.00
CA GLU A 167 -9.22 -8.64 -10.46
C GLU A 167 -9.89 -7.58 -9.58
N ASP A 168 -10.66 -6.70 -10.20
CA ASP A 168 -11.40 -5.67 -9.47
C ASP A 168 -12.49 -6.29 -8.59
N ARG A 169 -12.52 -5.93 -7.31
CA ARG A 169 -13.58 -6.29 -6.36
C ARG A 169 -14.86 -5.51 -6.61
N PHE A 170 -14.71 -4.33 -7.16
CA PHE A 170 -15.79 -3.45 -7.62
C PHE A 170 -15.22 -2.49 -8.68
N PRO A 171 -16.08 -1.87 -9.52
CA PRO A 171 -15.62 -0.91 -10.51
C PRO A 171 -14.83 0.25 -9.87
N PRO A 172 -13.73 0.72 -10.49
CA PRO A 172 -12.96 1.84 -9.98
C PRO A 172 -13.82 3.06 -9.69
N LYS A 173 -13.58 3.72 -8.56
CA LYS A 173 -14.40 4.84 -8.08
C LYS A 173 -13.56 6.09 -7.90
N GLN A 174 -14.02 7.24 -8.40
CA GLN A 174 -13.36 8.52 -8.13
C GLN A 174 -13.24 8.76 -6.63
N PHE A 175 -12.02 8.97 -6.16
CA PHE A 175 -11.71 9.15 -4.73
C PHE A 175 -11.09 10.50 -4.45
N VAL A 176 -10.14 10.91 -5.25
CA VAL A 176 -9.45 12.20 -5.15
C VAL A 176 -9.50 12.93 -6.49
N PRO A 177 -9.25 14.24 -6.54
CA PRO A 177 -9.14 14.95 -7.82
C PRO A 177 -8.06 14.30 -8.71
N ALA A 178 -8.38 14.17 -10.00
CA ALA A 178 -7.43 13.62 -10.98
C ALA A 178 -6.13 14.42 -11.00
N TYR A 179 -5.00 13.74 -11.17
CA TYR A 179 -3.66 14.30 -11.22
C TYR A 179 -3.22 15.08 -9.96
N SER A 180 -3.99 14.97 -8.86
CA SER A 180 -3.55 15.50 -7.57
C SER A 180 -2.36 14.72 -7.02
N LYS A 181 -1.55 15.37 -6.20
CA LYS A 181 -0.47 14.69 -5.49
C LYS A 181 -1.02 14.12 -4.19
N ASN A 182 -1.40 12.87 -4.24
CA ASN A 182 -1.91 12.12 -3.08
C ASN A 182 -0.79 11.30 -2.42
N TRP A 183 -0.99 11.02 -1.13
CA TRP A 183 -0.04 10.29 -0.30
C TRP A 183 -0.60 8.94 0.14
N SER A 184 0.18 8.21 0.92
CA SER A 184 -0.12 6.82 1.27
C SER A 184 -1.52 6.63 1.82
N LEU A 185 -2.17 5.58 1.34
CA LEU A 185 -3.47 5.14 1.85
C LEU A 185 -3.36 4.68 3.29
N ASN A 186 -4.38 4.96 4.07
CA ASN A 186 -4.60 4.46 5.42
C ASN A 186 -6.04 4.00 5.57
N SER A 187 -6.35 3.20 6.59
CA SER A 187 -7.73 2.80 6.86
C SER A 187 -8.03 2.62 8.33
N LYS A 188 -9.28 2.86 8.68
CA LYS A 188 -9.86 2.57 9.98
C LYS A 188 -11.35 2.31 9.81
N ASP A 189 -11.86 1.23 10.40
CA ASP A 189 -13.29 0.89 10.43
C ASP A 189 -13.97 0.88 9.05
N ASN A 190 -13.28 0.30 8.04
CA ASN A 190 -13.70 0.28 6.63
C ASN A 190 -13.81 1.65 5.96
N VAL A 191 -13.19 2.68 6.50
CA VAL A 191 -13.03 3.97 5.82
C VAL A 191 -11.58 4.10 5.37
N LEU A 192 -11.38 4.40 4.08
CA LEU A 192 -10.07 4.69 3.51
C LEU A 192 -9.77 6.18 3.61
N TYR A 193 -8.51 6.50 3.86
CA TYR A 193 -8.02 7.88 3.96
C TYR A 193 -6.79 8.06 3.10
N THR A 194 -6.69 9.24 2.47
CA THR A 194 -5.46 9.76 1.86
C THR A 194 -5.36 11.24 2.06
N THR A 195 -4.18 11.81 1.91
CA THR A 195 -3.96 13.25 1.98
C THR A 195 -3.48 13.77 0.63
N ILE A 196 -3.79 15.04 0.36
CA ILE A 196 -3.36 15.74 -0.84
C ILE A 196 -2.54 16.97 -0.46
N SER A 197 -1.50 17.23 -1.24
CA SER A 197 -0.63 18.39 -1.08
C SER A 197 -0.30 19.03 -2.42
N GLN A 198 0.41 20.15 -2.40
CA GLN A 198 1.09 20.81 -3.50
C GLN A 198 0.20 21.57 -4.49
N GLY A 199 -1.13 21.46 -4.41
CA GLY A 199 -2.03 22.14 -5.36
C GLY A 199 -1.92 21.61 -6.80
N CYS A 200 -1.35 20.40 -7.00
CA CYS A 200 -1.25 19.78 -8.33
C CYS A 200 -2.64 19.65 -8.94
N ALA A 201 -2.77 19.97 -10.23
CA ALA A 201 -4.05 20.00 -10.95
C ALA A 201 -5.10 20.91 -10.26
N GLN A 202 -4.65 21.92 -9.53
CA GLN A 202 -5.50 22.84 -8.75
C GLN A 202 -6.29 22.16 -7.62
N ALA A 203 -5.91 20.93 -7.25
CA ALA A 203 -6.51 20.22 -6.13
C ALA A 203 -6.15 20.91 -4.81
N LYS A 204 -7.15 21.19 -3.98
CA LYS A 204 -6.93 21.75 -2.65
C LYS A 204 -6.25 20.73 -1.76
N SER A 205 -5.29 21.17 -0.97
CA SER A 205 -4.66 20.36 0.06
C SER A 205 -5.65 19.96 1.14
N GLY A 206 -5.52 18.75 1.66
CA GLY A 206 -6.46 18.27 2.68
C GLY A 206 -6.44 16.77 2.86
N ILE A 207 -7.48 16.25 3.50
CA ILE A 207 -7.70 14.82 3.76
C ILE A 207 -8.96 14.39 3.02
N TRP A 208 -8.88 13.30 2.30
CA TRP A 208 -10.01 12.64 1.65
C TRP A 208 -10.31 11.32 2.34
N ALA A 209 -11.58 11.04 2.53
CA ALA A 209 -12.07 9.80 3.11
C ALA A 209 -13.12 9.16 2.19
N MET A 210 -13.03 7.83 2.00
CA MET A 210 -14.04 7.04 1.30
C MET A 210 -14.59 5.97 2.23
N ASP A 211 -15.89 6.00 2.47
CA ASP A 211 -16.58 5.00 3.29
C ASP A 211 -16.90 3.75 2.46
N LEU A 212 -16.20 2.66 2.72
CA LEU A 212 -16.42 1.38 2.07
C LEU A 212 -17.67 0.65 2.59
N ASN A 213 -18.24 1.07 3.74
CA ASN A 213 -19.50 0.51 4.25
C ASN A 213 -20.70 1.08 3.50
N SER A 214 -20.58 2.28 2.94
CA SER A 214 -21.61 2.87 2.10
C SER A 214 -21.74 2.14 0.77
N PRO A 215 -22.95 1.73 0.34
CA PRO A 215 -23.16 1.12 -0.98
C PRO A 215 -22.59 1.97 -2.12
N ASP A 216 -22.74 3.29 -2.00
CA ASP A 216 -22.25 4.27 -3.01
C ASP A 216 -20.78 4.64 -2.81
N ARG A 217 -20.12 4.11 -1.76
CA ARG A 217 -18.74 4.47 -1.37
C ARG A 217 -18.59 5.98 -1.29
N THR A 218 -19.36 6.57 -0.39
CA THR A 218 -19.42 8.04 -0.22
C THR A 218 -18.03 8.59 0.07
N VAL A 219 -17.66 9.64 -0.66
CA VAL A 219 -16.42 10.38 -0.46
C VAL A 219 -16.69 11.68 0.26
N THR A 220 -15.92 11.95 1.29
CA THR A 220 -15.90 13.21 2.02
C THR A 220 -14.48 13.77 2.06
N SER A 221 -14.34 15.08 2.29
CA SER A 221 -13.02 15.69 2.41
C SER A 221 -13.02 16.84 3.41
N PHE A 222 -11.92 16.96 4.13
CA PHE A 222 -11.51 18.18 4.81
C PHE A 222 -10.48 18.88 3.95
N GLN A 223 -10.71 20.11 3.54
CA GLN A 223 -9.82 20.87 2.68
C GLN A 223 -9.28 22.08 3.42
N SER A 224 -7.97 22.25 3.35
CA SER A 224 -7.29 23.44 3.83
C SER A 224 -7.58 24.62 2.91
N ASN A 225 -7.80 25.81 3.48
CA ASN A 225 -7.94 27.03 2.71
C ASN A 225 -6.60 27.70 2.38
N THR A 226 -5.49 27.12 2.81
CA THR A 226 -4.15 27.65 2.54
C THR A 226 -3.75 27.38 1.10
N TYR A 227 -3.37 28.42 0.39
CA TYR A 227 -2.80 28.30 -0.94
C TYR A 227 -1.33 27.84 -0.82
N GLY A 228 -0.96 26.78 -1.53
CA GLY A 228 0.40 26.25 -1.49
C GLY A 228 0.75 25.39 -0.29
N GLY A 229 -0.02 25.47 0.80
CA GLY A 229 0.13 24.60 1.95
C GLY A 229 -0.28 23.17 1.65
N GLY A 230 0.29 22.21 2.36
CA GLY A 230 -0.03 20.82 2.13
C GLY A 230 0.18 19.94 3.35
N ILE A 231 -0.46 18.79 3.34
CA ILE A 231 -0.15 17.72 4.27
C ILE A 231 0.96 16.91 3.62
N TRP A 232 2.19 17.21 4.02
CA TRP A 232 3.40 16.69 3.44
C TRP A 232 3.76 15.32 3.99
N GLY A 233 4.47 14.56 3.18
CA GLY A 233 5.12 13.33 3.58
C GLY A 233 4.44 12.07 3.06
N ARG A 234 5.29 11.12 2.65
CA ARG A 234 4.86 9.85 2.04
C ARG A 234 3.93 9.03 2.95
N GLY A 235 3.99 9.25 4.25
CA GLY A 235 3.14 8.56 5.22
C GLY A 235 1.67 8.91 5.14
N GLY A 236 1.33 10.13 4.69
CA GLY A 236 -0.03 10.63 4.80
C GLY A 236 -0.46 10.78 6.28
N ALA A 237 -1.76 10.83 6.52
CA ALA A 237 -2.30 10.97 7.87
C ALA A 237 -2.08 9.69 8.72
N ALA A 238 -1.77 9.88 10.00
CA ALA A 238 -1.84 8.83 11.02
C ALA A 238 -3.23 8.79 11.64
N ILE A 239 -3.67 7.59 12.07
CA ILE A 239 -4.99 7.41 12.69
C ILE A 239 -4.79 6.75 14.05
N GLY A 240 -5.18 7.45 15.10
CA GLY A 240 -5.13 6.95 16.47
C GLY A 240 -6.06 5.76 16.71
N SER A 241 -5.83 5.03 17.78
CA SER A 241 -6.65 3.87 18.16
C SER A 241 -8.14 4.22 18.36
N ASN A 242 -8.41 5.46 18.78
CA ASN A 242 -9.75 6.02 18.95
C ASN A 242 -10.39 6.58 17.66
N GLY A 243 -9.71 6.43 16.49
CA GLY A 243 -10.17 6.94 15.21
C GLY A 243 -9.84 8.42 14.94
N THR A 244 -9.15 9.11 15.84
CA THR A 244 -8.70 10.48 15.60
C THR A 244 -7.65 10.51 14.48
N ILE A 245 -7.83 11.40 13.50
CA ILE A 245 -6.92 11.56 12.38
C ILE A 245 -5.95 12.70 12.70
N TYR A 246 -4.66 12.41 12.56
CA TYR A 246 -3.57 13.36 12.77
C TYR A 246 -2.89 13.64 11.46
N ALA A 247 -2.75 14.92 11.14
CA ALA A 247 -2.01 15.39 9.98
C ALA A 247 -1.34 16.72 10.31
N GLU A 248 -0.19 16.97 9.70
CA GLU A 248 0.56 18.20 9.83
C GLU A 248 0.54 18.94 8.50
N THR A 249 0.34 20.24 8.54
CA THR A 249 0.39 21.12 7.36
C THR A 249 1.68 21.93 7.38
N GLY A 250 2.25 22.13 6.20
CA GLY A 250 3.44 22.98 6.02
C GLY A 250 3.35 23.81 4.75
N ASP A 251 4.27 24.76 4.62
CA ASP A 251 4.48 25.62 3.42
C ASP A 251 3.22 26.44 2.99
N GLY A 252 2.29 26.67 3.88
CA GLY A 252 1.14 27.52 3.64
C GLY A 252 1.41 28.98 3.98
N ALA A 253 0.87 29.90 3.17
CA ALA A 253 0.79 31.31 3.49
C ALA A 253 -0.57 31.66 4.09
#